data_5131c7eb51d87017a644a069c9e00013
#
_entry.id   5131c7eb51d87017a644a069c9e00013
#
_cell.length_a   1.000
_cell.length_b   1.000
_cell.length_c   1.000
_cell.angle_alpha   90.00
_cell.angle_beta   90.00
_cell.angle_gamma   90.00
#
_symmetry.space_group_name_H-M   'P 1'
#
loop_
_entity.id
_entity.type
_entity.pdbx_description
1 polymer ?
#
loop_
_entity_poly.entity_id
_entity_poly.type
_entity_poly.pdbx_seq_one_letter_code
_entity_poly.pdbx_strand_id
1 'polypeptide(L)'
;MFKNYLIISVLILLVSCSDSAYFDPGPCPRAAILKGNETKEMNNSDLVVELNRTIMICEYNLRRKNINFDVGVFGDVINSDTVTLNNLNINIFVAFVGPDDLIIDKWSKSVSVKLKNQKISSFSLPIEGLRSKIEEGRTGSSYKVIIGLE
;
A
#
# COMPACT_ATOMS: atom_id res chain seq x y z
N MET A 1 -30.04 57.47 14.46
CA MET A 1 -28.87 57.05 13.66
C MET A 1 -28.15 55.78 14.17
N PHE A 2 -28.05 55.54 15.47
CA PHE A 2 -27.36 54.33 16.02
C PHE A 2 -27.98 52.96 15.67
N LYS A 3 -29.29 52.89 15.44
CA LYS A 3 -30.01 51.64 15.17
C LYS A 3 -29.62 50.99 13.84
N ASN A 4 -29.23 51.79 12.83
CA ASN A 4 -28.85 51.28 11.51
C ASN A 4 -27.42 50.72 11.50
N TYR A 5 -26.51 51.20 12.31
CA TYR A 5 -25.14 50.71 12.40
C TYR A 5 -25.06 49.33 13.06
N LEU A 6 -25.98 49.04 14.01
CA LEU A 6 -26.04 47.75 14.70
C LEU A 6 -26.46 46.61 13.71
N ILE A 7 -27.36 46.89 12.80
CA ILE A 7 -27.84 45.91 11.79
C ILE A 7 -26.75 45.61 10.78
N ILE A 8 -25.98 46.59 10.34
CA ILE A 8 -24.86 46.41 9.39
C ILE A 8 -23.73 45.61 10.03
N SER A 9 -23.44 45.85 11.33
CA SER A 9 -22.40 45.10 12.06
C SER A 9 -22.75 43.61 12.23
N VAL A 10 -24.03 43.28 12.42
CA VAL A 10 -24.48 41.88 12.52
C VAL A 10 -24.46 41.15 11.17
N LEU A 11 -24.71 41.87 10.08
CA LEU A 11 -24.68 41.29 8.75
C LEU A 11 -23.25 40.86 8.29
N ILE A 12 -22.21 41.59 8.76
CA ILE A 12 -20.80 41.29 8.41
C ILE A 12 -20.30 40.05 9.12
N LEU A 13 -20.86 39.69 10.27
CA LEU A 13 -20.48 38.47 11.02
C LEU A 13 -21.01 37.17 10.42
N LEU A 14 -21.95 37.22 9.48
CA LEU A 14 -22.54 36.02 8.85
C LEU A 14 -21.82 35.55 7.58
N VAL A 15 -20.84 36.28 7.05
CA VAL A 15 -20.13 35.95 5.81
C VAL A 15 -18.86 35.18 6.08
N SER A 16 -18.53 34.79 7.30
CA SER A 16 -17.29 34.10 7.66
C SER A 16 -17.42 32.58 7.76
N CYS A 17 -18.33 31.95 7.00
CA CYS A 17 -18.21 30.55 6.65
C CYS A 17 -17.42 30.45 5.35
N SER A 18 -16.09 30.50 5.43
CA SER A 18 -15.29 29.99 4.33
C SER A 18 -15.46 28.48 4.34
N ASP A 19 -16.24 27.95 3.44
CA ASP A 19 -16.17 26.57 3.04
C ASP A 19 -14.72 26.33 2.58
N SER A 20 -13.87 25.84 3.49
CA SER A 20 -12.65 25.20 3.08
C SER A 20 -13.11 23.99 2.27
N ALA A 21 -13.02 24.09 0.93
CA ALA A 21 -13.34 22.99 0.04
C ALA A 21 -12.60 21.75 0.55
N TYR A 22 -13.37 20.83 1.16
CA TYR A 22 -12.80 19.62 1.71
C TYR A 22 -12.34 18.77 0.51
N PHE A 23 -11.05 18.68 0.31
CA PHE A 23 -10.48 17.83 -0.73
C PHE A 23 -10.68 16.37 -0.34
N ASP A 24 -11.45 15.64 -1.14
CA ASP A 24 -11.59 14.19 -1.03
C ASP A 24 -10.44 13.52 -1.78
N PRO A 25 -9.54 12.80 -1.11
CA PRO A 25 -8.44 12.08 -1.76
C PRO A 25 -8.91 10.88 -2.58
N GLY A 26 -10.19 10.52 -2.51
CA GLY A 26 -10.76 9.39 -3.23
C GLY A 26 -10.32 8.03 -2.69
N PRO A 27 -10.43 6.98 -3.52
CA PRO A 27 -10.11 5.62 -3.10
C PRO A 27 -8.62 5.42 -2.85
N CYS A 28 -8.27 4.35 -2.14
CA CYS A 28 -6.89 3.91 -1.97
C CYS A 28 -6.17 3.67 -3.31
N PRO A 29 -4.85 3.86 -3.37
CA PRO A 29 -4.04 3.43 -4.50
C PRO A 29 -4.31 1.97 -4.88
N ARG A 30 -4.12 1.63 -6.14
CA ARG A 30 -4.20 0.23 -6.56
C ARG A 30 -2.94 -0.51 -6.15
N ALA A 31 -3.12 -1.66 -5.48
CA ALA A 31 -2.04 -2.58 -5.20
C ALA A 31 -2.01 -3.69 -6.27
N ALA A 32 -0.81 -3.99 -6.77
CA ALA A 32 -0.60 -5.02 -7.78
C ALA A 32 0.75 -5.72 -7.60
N ILE A 33 0.82 -6.97 -8.01
CA ILE A 33 2.07 -7.71 -8.10
C ILE A 33 2.78 -7.30 -9.40
N LEU A 34 4.09 -7.01 -9.31
CA LEU A 34 4.90 -6.60 -10.45
C LEU A 34 5.14 -7.78 -11.38
N LYS A 35 4.74 -7.60 -12.64
CA LYS A 35 4.98 -8.60 -13.67
C LYS A 35 6.48 -8.89 -13.82
N GLY A 36 6.84 -10.17 -13.76
CA GLY A 36 8.22 -10.65 -13.78
C GLY A 36 8.87 -10.79 -12.40
N ASN A 37 8.20 -10.31 -11.34
CA ASN A 37 8.61 -10.51 -9.94
C ASN A 37 7.55 -11.26 -9.12
N GLU A 38 6.56 -11.85 -9.80
CA GLU A 38 5.54 -12.70 -9.19
C GLU A 38 6.05 -14.07 -8.81
N THR A 39 7.05 -14.58 -9.56
CA THR A 39 7.59 -15.93 -9.40
C THR A 39 9.10 -15.87 -9.26
N LYS A 40 9.64 -16.68 -8.35
CA LYS A 40 11.09 -16.82 -8.15
C LYS A 40 11.46 -18.27 -7.89
N GLU A 41 12.42 -18.75 -8.68
CA GLU A 41 13.05 -20.05 -8.44
C GLU A 41 14.12 -19.94 -7.36
N MET A 42 14.13 -20.88 -6.44
CA MET A 42 15.07 -20.95 -5.34
C MET A 42 15.66 -22.36 -5.25
N ASN A 43 16.84 -22.47 -4.65
CA ASN A 43 17.49 -23.74 -4.38
C ASN A 43 17.64 -24.61 -5.65
N ASN A 44 18.28 -24.06 -6.70
CA ASN A 44 18.50 -24.73 -8.00
C ASN A 44 17.22 -25.23 -8.69
N SER A 45 16.14 -24.45 -8.59
CA SER A 45 14.81 -24.73 -9.18
C SER A 45 13.99 -25.83 -8.49
N ASP A 46 14.46 -26.37 -7.34
CA ASP A 46 13.69 -27.33 -6.55
C ASP A 46 12.52 -26.72 -5.81
N LEU A 47 12.56 -25.39 -5.57
CA LEU A 47 11.52 -24.61 -4.95
C LEU A 47 11.14 -23.45 -5.85
N VAL A 48 9.85 -23.27 -6.05
CA VAL A 48 9.29 -22.10 -6.74
C VAL A 48 8.39 -21.34 -5.78
N VAL A 49 8.67 -20.05 -5.60
CA VAL A 49 7.81 -19.14 -4.85
C VAL A 49 6.95 -18.38 -5.84
N GLU A 50 5.65 -18.32 -5.60
CA GLU A 50 4.70 -17.62 -6.45
C GLU A 50 3.82 -16.69 -5.59
N LEU A 51 3.74 -15.41 -5.99
CA LEU A 51 2.80 -14.46 -5.41
C LEU A 51 1.50 -14.49 -6.22
N ASN A 52 0.39 -14.78 -5.55
CA ASN A 52 -0.90 -15.00 -6.21
C ASN A 52 -1.84 -13.80 -6.12
N ARG A 53 -1.82 -13.11 -4.97
CA ARG A 53 -2.77 -12.03 -4.70
C ARG A 53 -2.19 -11.03 -3.70
N THR A 54 -2.63 -9.79 -3.84
CA THR A 54 -2.42 -8.74 -2.84
C THR A 54 -3.73 -8.05 -2.51
N ILE A 55 -3.85 -7.59 -1.27
CA ILE A 55 -4.93 -6.72 -0.79
C ILE A 55 -4.29 -5.51 -0.11
N MET A 56 -4.98 -4.39 -0.09
CA MET A 56 -4.51 -3.17 0.58
C MET A 56 -5.66 -2.46 1.24
N ILE A 57 -5.39 -1.90 2.42
CA ILE A 57 -6.22 -0.92 3.10
C ILE A 57 -5.39 0.34 3.33
N CYS A 58 -6.02 1.50 3.32
CA CYS A 58 -5.31 2.76 3.53
C CYS A 58 -6.12 3.78 4.31
N GLU A 59 -5.42 4.74 4.89
CA GLU A 59 -5.95 5.92 5.55
C GLU A 59 -5.15 7.16 5.15
N TYR A 60 -5.86 8.22 4.73
CA TYR A 60 -5.25 9.49 4.37
C TYR A 60 -5.14 10.43 5.57
N ASN A 61 -3.96 11.03 5.75
CA ASN A 61 -3.75 12.14 6.64
C ASN A 61 -3.48 13.42 5.83
N LEU A 62 -4.53 14.12 5.46
CA LEU A 62 -4.45 15.31 4.60
C LEU A 62 -3.66 16.46 5.24
N ARG A 63 -3.72 16.63 6.57
CA ARG A 63 -2.95 17.65 7.29
C ARG A 63 -1.46 17.43 7.15
N ARG A 64 -1.01 16.18 7.17
CA ARG A 64 0.40 15.78 7.05
C ARG A 64 0.82 15.44 5.63
N LYS A 65 -0.11 15.51 4.69
CA LYS A 65 0.11 15.16 3.27
C LYS A 65 0.75 13.77 3.14
N ASN A 66 0.19 12.79 3.83
CA ASN A 66 0.65 11.41 3.76
C ASN A 66 -0.52 10.41 3.73
N ILE A 67 -0.18 9.21 3.32
CA ILE A 67 -1.02 8.02 3.35
C ILE A 67 -0.37 6.97 4.24
N ASN A 68 -1.14 6.39 5.16
CA ASN A 68 -0.77 5.18 5.88
C ASN A 68 -1.48 4.02 5.20
N PHE A 69 -0.81 2.89 5.07
CA PHE A 69 -1.41 1.72 4.44
C PHE A 69 -0.80 0.42 4.92
N ASP A 70 -1.61 -0.63 4.85
CA ASP A 70 -1.22 -2.00 5.14
C ASP A 70 -1.47 -2.84 3.89
N VAL A 71 -0.57 -3.79 3.64
CA VAL A 71 -0.62 -4.68 2.49
C VAL A 71 -0.62 -6.13 2.97
N GLY A 72 -1.60 -6.91 2.52
CA GLY A 72 -1.60 -8.36 2.64
C GLY A 72 -1.09 -8.99 1.35
N VAL A 73 -0.06 -9.83 1.44
CA VAL A 73 0.50 -10.57 0.31
C VAL A 73 0.24 -12.05 0.51
N PHE A 74 -0.28 -12.71 -0.51
CA PHE A 74 -0.60 -14.13 -0.50
C PHE A 74 0.17 -14.83 -1.62
N GLY A 75 0.68 -16.02 -1.32
CA GLY A 75 1.45 -16.79 -2.27
C GLY A 75 1.59 -18.24 -1.87
N ASP A 76 2.23 -19.00 -2.73
CA ASP A 76 2.52 -20.39 -2.56
C ASP A 76 4.02 -20.68 -2.73
N VAL A 77 4.50 -21.67 -1.99
CA VAL A 77 5.78 -22.31 -2.24
C VAL A 77 5.51 -23.69 -2.81
N ILE A 78 5.92 -23.90 -4.04
CA ILE A 78 5.81 -25.16 -4.75
C ILE A 78 7.13 -25.91 -4.55
N ASN A 79 7.06 -27.10 -3.99
CA ASN A 79 8.21 -27.95 -3.69
C ASN A 79 8.25 -29.13 -4.65
N SER A 80 9.36 -29.33 -5.34
CA SER A 80 9.63 -30.60 -5.98
C SER A 80 9.94 -31.64 -4.88
N ASP A 81 9.48 -32.87 -5.04
CA ASP A 81 9.49 -33.94 -4.02
C ASP A 81 10.88 -34.28 -3.40
N THR A 82 11.93 -33.53 -3.78
CA THR A 82 13.33 -33.78 -3.39
C THR A 82 13.84 -32.93 -2.25
N VAL A 83 13.12 -31.87 -1.85
CA VAL A 83 13.61 -30.90 -0.85
C VAL A 83 13.04 -31.17 0.52
N THR A 84 13.92 -31.43 1.49
CA THR A 84 13.59 -31.68 2.90
C THR A 84 13.76 -30.44 3.81
N LEU A 85 13.51 -29.23 3.25
CA LEU A 85 13.59 -28.00 4.02
C LEU A 85 12.33 -27.80 4.89
N ASN A 86 12.54 -27.43 6.16
CA ASN A 86 11.44 -27.12 7.08
C ASN A 86 10.96 -25.66 6.99
N ASN A 87 11.87 -24.75 6.61
CA ASN A 87 11.58 -23.33 6.50
C ASN A 87 12.27 -22.73 5.27
N LEU A 88 11.61 -21.79 4.64
CA LEU A 88 12.14 -21.00 3.54
C LEU A 88 12.02 -19.51 3.85
N ASN A 89 13.10 -18.74 3.73
CA ASN A 89 13.06 -17.31 3.85
C ASN A 89 12.83 -16.67 2.47
N ILE A 90 11.81 -15.85 2.39
CA ILE A 90 11.39 -15.15 1.18
C ILE A 90 11.51 -13.64 1.43
N ASN A 91 12.15 -12.93 0.50
CA ASN A 91 12.21 -11.49 0.53
C ASN A 91 11.17 -10.90 -0.43
N ILE A 92 10.36 -9.99 0.09
CA ILE A 92 9.30 -9.31 -0.64
C ILE A 92 9.54 -7.82 -0.52
N PHE A 93 9.48 -7.10 -1.65
CA PHE A 93 9.44 -5.65 -1.64
C PHE A 93 8.02 -5.11 -1.82
N VAL A 94 7.80 -3.93 -1.24
CA VAL A 94 6.64 -3.08 -1.49
C VAL A 94 7.15 -1.72 -1.92
N ALA A 95 6.73 -1.21 -3.07
CA ALA A 95 7.08 0.10 -3.57
C ALA A 95 5.84 0.98 -3.71
N PHE A 96 5.89 2.20 -3.18
CA PHE A 96 4.90 3.23 -3.40
C PHE A 96 5.34 4.10 -4.58
N VAL A 97 4.50 4.13 -5.61
CA VAL A 97 4.83 4.73 -6.91
C VAL A 97 3.93 5.94 -7.15
N GLY A 98 4.53 7.06 -7.51
CA GLY A 98 3.86 8.31 -7.78
C GLY A 98 3.19 8.39 -9.15
N PRO A 99 2.54 9.54 -9.44
CA PRO A 99 1.85 9.77 -10.71
C PRO A 99 2.76 9.69 -11.94
N ASP A 100 4.04 10.00 -11.76
CA ASP A 100 5.05 10.00 -12.84
C ASP A 100 5.78 8.66 -12.99
N ASP A 101 5.20 7.59 -12.43
CA ASP A 101 5.78 6.25 -12.37
C ASP A 101 7.15 6.18 -11.64
N LEU A 102 7.47 7.19 -10.84
CA LEU A 102 8.66 7.20 -9.99
C LEU A 102 8.37 6.56 -8.63
N ILE A 103 9.33 5.77 -8.15
CA ILE A 103 9.25 5.19 -6.81
C ILE A 103 9.49 6.31 -5.79
N ILE A 104 8.49 6.56 -4.93
CA ILE A 104 8.58 7.51 -3.83
C ILE A 104 9.21 6.85 -2.60
N ASP A 105 8.74 5.65 -2.25
CA ASP A 105 9.24 4.87 -1.14
C ASP A 105 9.30 3.37 -1.50
N LYS A 106 10.26 2.66 -0.92
CA LYS A 106 10.40 1.21 -1.06
C LYS A 106 10.73 0.57 0.29
N TRP A 107 10.07 -0.52 0.60
CA TRP A 107 10.30 -1.35 1.80
C TRP A 107 10.57 -2.78 1.39
N SER A 108 11.50 -3.44 2.09
CA SER A 108 11.78 -4.87 1.95
C SER A 108 11.43 -5.60 3.23
N LYS A 109 10.78 -6.73 3.12
CA LYS A 109 10.41 -7.60 4.25
C LYS A 109 10.83 -9.03 3.97
N SER A 110 11.50 -9.64 4.94
CA SER A 110 11.80 -11.07 4.93
C SER A 110 10.74 -11.82 5.73
N VAL A 111 10.21 -12.89 5.14
CA VAL A 111 9.25 -13.79 5.78
C VAL A 111 9.78 -15.21 5.78
N SER A 112 9.64 -15.91 6.90
CA SER A 112 9.95 -17.32 6.99
C SER A 112 8.69 -18.16 6.81
N VAL A 113 8.62 -18.90 5.72
CA VAL A 113 7.52 -19.81 5.40
C VAL A 113 7.87 -21.19 5.90
N LYS A 114 7.01 -21.77 6.72
CA LYS A 114 7.13 -23.19 7.13
C LYS A 114 6.67 -24.07 5.98
N LEU A 115 7.59 -24.88 5.49
CA LEU A 115 7.28 -25.90 4.51
C LEU A 115 6.75 -27.13 5.25
N LYS A 116 5.52 -27.50 4.97
CA LYS A 116 4.99 -28.80 5.37
C LYS A 116 5.49 -29.80 4.31
N ASN A 117 5.65 -31.09 4.66
CA ASN A 117 5.97 -32.15 3.69
C ASN A 117 4.83 -32.33 2.65
N GLN A 118 4.51 -31.23 1.97
CA GLN A 118 3.44 -31.09 1.00
C GLN A 118 4.05 -30.45 -0.26
N LYS A 119 3.49 -30.82 -1.39
CA LYS A 119 3.90 -30.27 -2.69
C LYS A 119 3.69 -28.77 -2.82
N ILE A 120 2.70 -28.22 -2.13
CA ILE A 120 2.37 -26.80 -2.11
C ILE A 120 2.17 -26.35 -0.68
N SER A 121 2.85 -25.28 -0.28
CA SER A 121 2.73 -24.62 1.02
C SER A 121 2.30 -23.17 0.82
N SER A 122 1.04 -22.85 1.13
CA SER A 122 0.53 -21.49 1.03
C SER A 122 1.01 -20.63 2.20
N PHE A 123 1.24 -19.35 1.93
CA PHE A 123 1.58 -18.34 2.94
C PHE A 123 0.75 -17.08 2.78
N SER A 124 0.63 -16.35 3.88
CA SER A 124 0.11 -14.99 3.89
C SER A 124 1.03 -14.10 4.74
N LEU A 125 1.37 -12.95 4.23
CA LEU A 125 2.23 -11.97 4.87
C LEU A 125 1.48 -10.65 5.03
N PRO A 126 1.11 -10.23 6.25
CA PRO A 126 0.70 -8.86 6.51
C PRO A 126 1.94 -7.96 6.61
N ILE A 127 1.94 -6.85 5.88
CA ILE A 127 2.94 -5.79 5.94
C ILE A 127 2.22 -4.54 6.40
N GLU A 128 2.40 -4.18 7.66
CA GLU A 128 1.63 -3.14 8.34
C GLU A 128 2.46 -1.88 8.58
N GLY A 129 1.77 -0.75 8.76
CA GLY A 129 2.36 0.50 9.20
C GLY A 129 3.21 1.20 8.14
N LEU A 130 2.98 0.92 6.87
CA LEU A 130 3.65 1.62 5.77
C LEU A 130 3.12 3.05 5.67
N ARG A 131 4.02 3.98 5.37
CA ARG A 131 3.66 5.39 5.25
C ARG A 131 4.44 6.03 4.12
N SER A 132 3.74 6.74 3.25
CA SER A 132 4.35 7.53 2.18
C SER A 132 3.75 8.94 2.09
N LYS A 133 4.46 9.82 1.42
CA LYS A 133 3.98 11.18 1.12
C LYS A 133 3.09 11.17 -0.10
N ILE A 134 2.09 12.06 -0.08
CA ILE A 134 1.23 12.34 -1.22
C ILE A 134 1.29 13.83 -1.56
N GLU A 135 1.14 14.15 -2.83
CA GLU A 135 1.08 15.53 -3.30
C GLU A 135 -0.30 16.14 -3.02
N GLU A 136 -0.32 17.43 -2.74
CA GLU A 136 -1.55 18.17 -2.54
C GLU A 136 -2.39 18.20 -3.81
N GLY A 137 -3.71 17.97 -3.67
CA GLY A 137 -4.63 17.97 -4.81
C GLY A 137 -4.58 16.71 -5.69
N ARG A 138 -3.77 15.71 -5.35
CA ARG A 138 -3.73 14.42 -6.05
C ARG A 138 -4.64 13.41 -5.37
N THR A 139 -5.39 12.67 -6.18
CA THR A 139 -6.22 11.56 -5.71
C THR A 139 -5.40 10.30 -5.51
N GLY A 140 -5.85 9.41 -4.64
CA GLY A 140 -5.21 8.11 -4.40
C GLY A 140 -5.08 7.25 -5.65
N SER A 141 -6.00 7.37 -6.60
CA SER A 141 -5.94 6.67 -7.90
C SER A 141 -4.76 7.09 -8.78
N SER A 142 -4.10 8.21 -8.48
CA SER A 142 -2.88 8.65 -9.16
C SER A 142 -1.63 7.89 -8.69
N TYR A 143 -1.71 7.16 -7.60
CA TYR A 143 -0.62 6.38 -7.03
C TYR A 143 -0.84 4.88 -7.22
N LYS A 144 0.24 4.12 -7.12
CA LYS A 144 0.22 2.65 -7.22
C LYS A 144 1.06 2.07 -6.07
N VAL A 145 0.69 0.89 -5.61
CA VAL A 145 1.52 0.07 -4.71
C VAL A 145 1.93 -1.18 -5.48
N ILE A 146 3.23 -1.35 -5.67
CA ILE A 146 3.79 -2.46 -6.44
C ILE A 146 4.47 -3.42 -5.48
N ILE A 147 4.19 -4.70 -5.61
CA ILE A 147 4.73 -5.77 -4.76
C ILE A 147 5.45 -6.77 -5.63
N GLY A 148 6.55 -7.34 -5.16
CA GLY A 148 7.26 -8.39 -5.87
C GLY A 148 8.27 -9.13 -5.00
N LEU A 149 8.77 -10.24 -5.50
CA LEU A 149 9.88 -11.02 -4.92
C LEU A 149 11.21 -10.32 -5.23
N GLU A 150 12.11 -10.27 -4.23
CA GLU A 150 13.50 -9.78 -4.39
C GLU A 150 14.48 -10.88 -4.69
#